data_5d18fcd7c83a27d0893ef64d4f941970
#
_entry.id   5d18fcd7c83a27d0893ef64d4f941970
#
_cell.length_a   1.000
_cell.length_b   1.000
_cell.length_c   1.000
_cell.angle_alpha   90.00
_cell.angle_beta   90.00
_cell.angle_gamma   90.00
#
_symmetry.space_group_name_H-M   'P 1'
#
loop_
_entity.id
_entity.type
_entity.pdbx_description
1 polymer ?
#
loop_
_entity_poly.entity_id
_entity_poly.type
_entity_poly.pdbx_seq_one_letter_code
_entity_poly.pdbx_strand_id
1 'polypeptide(L)'
;LRFAGQEFGSILNGNRPQNRSMRRTLSKLEFMPLAKGAFEDLTDYSVGFIKASCSDPGEADLAGSGTLVSADGFKAILTAHHVLTNLPNSGHIGLLTPMRFGSRIHRLAIDMQYVRKIPIAKGSEDSQGPDLGLLVLAPADWARLPSGKIFYNVSKRRELLLHQPPGENRGAWVLCGMVGERTADLSEEDKKRYAKGKSFQGICINAAPSGRRQDREFDYRSLQVEYNATYEGPESFGGCSGGGLWHLLVGEKPDGSLEILTSILSGVAFYQSAKDGIRKTIECHGPRSIYGRVADLLESLRKSG
;
A
#
# COMPACT_ATOMS: atom_id res chain seq x y z
N LEU A 1 -9.16 -3.89 -21.88
CA LEU A 1 -9.21 -5.33 -21.54
C LEU A 1 -9.86 -5.44 -20.17
N ARG A 2 -11.11 -5.91 -20.16
CA ARG A 2 -11.88 -6.17 -18.94
C ARG A 2 -11.36 -7.46 -18.33
N PHE A 3 -10.73 -7.40 -17.16
CA PHE A 3 -10.56 -8.58 -16.33
C PHE A 3 -11.88 -8.81 -15.58
N ALA A 4 -12.65 -9.75 -16.09
CA ALA A 4 -13.86 -10.24 -15.44
C ALA A 4 -13.48 -10.86 -14.09
N GLY A 5 -14.20 -10.48 -13.04
CA GLY A 5 -14.08 -11.09 -11.72
C GLY A 5 -14.38 -12.59 -11.79
N GLN A 6 -13.36 -13.41 -11.80
CA GLN A 6 -13.51 -14.85 -11.60
C GLN A 6 -13.71 -15.10 -10.11
N GLU A 7 -14.83 -15.71 -9.81
CA GLU A 7 -15.25 -16.06 -8.45
C GLU A 7 -14.28 -17.04 -7.80
N PHE A 8 -13.76 -16.68 -6.63
CA PHE A 8 -12.84 -17.49 -5.84
C PHE A 8 -13.47 -18.79 -5.31
N GLY A 9 -14.80 -18.88 -5.30
CA GLY A 9 -15.52 -20.08 -4.88
C GLY A 9 -15.26 -21.30 -5.75
N SER A 10 -14.91 -21.13 -7.04
CA SER A 10 -14.64 -22.22 -7.97
C SER A 10 -13.22 -22.77 -7.90
N ILE A 11 -12.29 -22.08 -7.25
CA ILE A 11 -10.88 -22.51 -7.10
C ILE A 11 -10.75 -23.53 -5.97
N LEU A 12 -11.69 -23.56 -5.03
CA LEU A 12 -11.68 -24.49 -3.88
C LEU A 12 -12.53 -25.74 -4.08
N ASN A 13 -13.52 -25.71 -4.97
CA ASN A 13 -14.44 -26.83 -5.19
C ASN A 13 -14.73 -27.02 -6.68
N GLY A 14 -13.97 -27.83 -7.37
CA GLY A 14 -14.42 -28.31 -8.66
C GLY A 14 -13.32 -28.58 -9.70
N ASN A 15 -13.42 -29.72 -10.32
CA ASN A 15 -12.65 -30.32 -11.41
C ASN A 15 -12.29 -29.36 -12.58
N ARG A 16 -11.39 -28.40 -12.34
CA ARG A 16 -10.60 -27.74 -13.37
C ARG A 16 -9.18 -28.27 -13.29
N PRO A 17 -8.41 -28.32 -14.40
CA PRO A 17 -7.01 -28.74 -14.37
C PRO A 17 -6.34 -27.96 -13.22
N GLN A 18 -5.79 -28.71 -12.25
CA GLN A 18 -5.24 -28.16 -11.02
C GLN A 18 -4.11 -27.22 -11.40
N ASN A 19 -4.38 -25.91 -11.46
CA ASN A 19 -3.33 -24.91 -11.35
C ASN A 19 -2.66 -25.18 -9.99
N ARG A 20 -1.49 -25.83 -10.01
CA ARG A 20 -0.72 -26.15 -8.82
C ARG A 20 -0.28 -24.84 -8.19
N SER A 21 -1.08 -24.34 -7.23
CA SER A 21 -0.63 -23.16 -6.49
C SER A 21 0.66 -23.52 -5.78
N MET A 22 1.69 -22.71 -5.98
CA MET A 22 2.97 -22.90 -5.30
C MET A 22 2.77 -22.89 -3.78
N ARG A 23 3.40 -23.85 -3.10
CA ARG A 23 3.29 -24.02 -1.64
C ARG A 23 4.43 -23.37 -0.86
N ARG A 24 5.29 -22.58 -1.54
CA ARG A 24 6.45 -21.93 -0.93
C ARG A 24 6.53 -20.45 -1.28
N THR A 25 7.22 -19.67 -0.48
CA THR A 25 7.61 -18.29 -0.80
C THR A 25 8.64 -18.30 -1.93
N LEU A 26 8.45 -17.45 -2.93
CA LEU A 26 9.40 -17.30 -4.03
C LEU A 26 10.65 -16.56 -3.58
N SER A 27 11.80 -17.02 -4.05
CA SER A 27 13.05 -16.28 -3.98
C SER A 27 12.99 -15.01 -4.84
N LYS A 28 13.93 -14.06 -4.60
CA LYS A 28 14.05 -12.85 -5.44
C LYS A 28 14.23 -13.21 -6.93
N LEU A 29 15.05 -14.20 -7.24
CA LEU A 29 15.32 -14.62 -8.63
C LEU A 29 14.09 -15.18 -9.34
N GLU A 30 13.28 -15.97 -8.64
CA GLU A 30 12.05 -16.55 -9.19
C GLU A 30 10.95 -15.50 -9.35
N PHE A 31 10.94 -14.50 -8.47
CA PHE A 31 9.93 -13.43 -8.52
C PHE A 31 10.26 -12.34 -9.55
N MET A 32 11.52 -12.07 -9.84
CA MET A 32 11.95 -10.99 -10.75
C MET A 32 11.23 -10.96 -12.10
N PRO A 33 11.01 -12.10 -12.80
CA PRO A 33 10.29 -12.10 -14.07
C PRO A 33 8.83 -11.63 -13.94
N LEU A 34 8.20 -11.83 -12.75
CA LEU A 34 6.84 -11.42 -12.47
C LEU A 34 6.76 -9.99 -11.91
N ALA A 35 7.90 -9.49 -11.40
CA ALA A 35 7.94 -8.28 -10.56
C ALA A 35 7.43 -7.05 -11.30
N LYS A 36 7.79 -6.85 -12.56
CA LYS A 36 7.41 -5.65 -13.32
C LYS A 36 5.89 -5.51 -13.41
N GLY A 37 5.20 -6.54 -13.88
CA GLY A 37 3.74 -6.54 -14.00
C GLY A 37 3.05 -6.41 -12.64
N ALA A 38 3.57 -7.12 -11.62
CA ALA A 38 3.06 -7.02 -10.25
C ALA A 38 3.16 -5.59 -9.71
N PHE A 39 4.30 -4.94 -9.87
CA PHE A 39 4.52 -3.59 -9.36
C PHE A 39 3.63 -2.57 -10.06
N GLU A 40 3.47 -2.70 -11.38
CA GLU A 40 2.54 -1.87 -12.14
C GLU A 40 1.11 -2.02 -11.63
N ASP A 41 0.63 -3.26 -11.39
CA ASP A 41 -0.71 -3.51 -10.86
C ASP A 41 -0.88 -2.96 -9.44
N LEU A 42 0.11 -3.10 -8.58
CA LEU A 42 0.04 -2.62 -7.19
C LEU A 42 0.13 -1.09 -7.07
N THR A 43 0.79 -0.41 -8.00
CA THR A 43 0.82 1.06 -8.03
C THR A 43 -0.56 1.65 -8.26
N ASP A 44 -1.47 0.93 -8.92
CA ASP A 44 -2.85 1.40 -9.14
C ASP A 44 -3.63 1.59 -7.83
N TYR A 45 -3.25 0.90 -6.76
CA TYR A 45 -3.83 1.05 -5.43
C TYR A 45 -3.09 2.05 -4.54
N SER A 46 -1.91 2.53 -4.94
CA SER A 46 -1.02 3.30 -4.08
C SER A 46 -1.14 4.80 -4.34
N VAL A 47 -1.02 5.58 -3.28
CA VAL A 47 -0.92 7.04 -3.32
C VAL A 47 0.14 7.53 -2.33
N GLY A 48 0.61 8.76 -2.51
CA GLY A 48 1.47 9.44 -1.55
C GLY A 48 0.87 10.78 -1.16
N PHE A 49 1.21 11.26 0.03
CA PHE A 49 0.80 12.57 0.54
C PHE A 49 1.99 13.50 0.61
N ILE A 50 1.85 14.70 0.06
CA ILE A 50 2.82 15.78 0.23
C ILE A 50 2.14 16.97 0.88
N LYS A 51 2.88 17.67 1.72
CA LYS A 51 2.49 18.93 2.38
C LYS A 51 3.53 20.00 2.09
N ALA A 52 3.17 21.26 2.31
CA ALA A 52 4.16 22.34 2.29
C ALA A 52 5.24 22.05 3.34
N SER A 53 6.51 22.27 2.99
CA SER A 53 7.61 22.11 3.91
C SER A 53 7.54 23.17 5.02
N CYS A 54 7.82 22.74 6.26
CA CYS A 54 7.95 23.67 7.38
C CYS A 54 9.30 24.38 7.40
N SER A 55 10.32 23.80 6.77
CA SER A 55 11.70 24.30 6.75
C SER A 55 11.99 25.21 5.57
N ASP A 56 11.34 25.03 4.43
CA ASP A 56 11.49 25.83 3.22
C ASP A 56 10.13 26.16 2.57
N PRO A 57 9.62 27.39 2.78
CA PRO A 57 8.39 27.83 2.14
C PRO A 57 8.50 27.82 0.61
N GLY A 58 7.71 26.97 -0.03
CA GLY A 58 7.71 26.74 -1.49
C GLY A 58 8.26 25.37 -1.88
N GLU A 59 8.77 24.59 -0.95
CA GLU A 59 9.05 23.16 -1.11
C GLU A 59 7.92 22.29 -0.55
N ALA A 60 7.96 21.01 -0.89
CA ALA A 60 6.99 20.03 -0.43
C ALA A 60 7.71 18.85 0.22
N ASP A 61 7.21 18.45 1.39
CA ASP A 61 7.68 17.28 2.11
C ASP A 61 6.73 16.10 1.93
N LEU A 62 7.29 14.89 1.80
CA LEU A 62 6.51 13.67 1.82
C LEU A 62 5.98 13.44 3.23
N ALA A 63 4.66 13.42 3.38
CA ALA A 63 4.00 13.20 4.67
C ALA A 63 3.71 11.71 4.94
N GLY A 64 3.66 10.89 3.90
CA GLY A 64 3.39 9.46 4.01
C GLY A 64 2.78 8.86 2.74
N SER A 65 2.36 7.63 2.86
CA SER A 65 1.72 6.84 1.81
C SER A 65 0.27 6.49 2.16
N GLY A 66 -0.45 5.98 1.19
CA GLY A 66 -1.80 5.45 1.39
C GLY A 66 -2.14 4.35 0.38
N THR A 67 -3.12 3.55 0.75
CA THR A 67 -3.67 2.50 -0.09
C THR A 67 -5.14 2.77 -0.36
N LEU A 68 -5.53 2.84 -1.64
CA LEU A 68 -6.91 3.05 -2.05
C LEU A 68 -7.76 1.82 -1.73
N VAL A 69 -8.76 1.98 -0.87
CA VAL A 69 -9.65 0.91 -0.43
C VAL A 69 -11.11 1.28 -0.62
N SER A 70 -11.96 0.27 -0.74
CA SER A 70 -13.41 0.45 -0.78
C SER A 70 -14.15 -0.67 -0.05
N ALA A 71 -15.35 -0.37 0.42
CA ALA A 71 -16.31 -1.35 0.89
C ALA A 71 -17.68 -0.99 0.33
N ASP A 72 -18.30 -1.88 -0.43
CA ASP A 72 -19.62 -1.70 -1.02
C ASP A 72 -19.86 -0.33 -1.71
N GLY A 73 -18.84 0.16 -2.40
CA GLY A 73 -18.88 1.44 -3.11
C GLY A 73 -18.41 2.66 -2.31
N PHE A 74 -18.33 2.60 -0.98
CA PHE A 74 -17.71 3.66 -0.20
C PHE A 74 -16.18 3.62 -0.36
N LYS A 75 -15.57 4.76 -0.67
CA LYS A 75 -14.16 4.91 -1.01
C LYS A 75 -13.39 5.62 0.10
N ALA A 76 -12.17 5.14 0.39
CA ALA A 76 -11.25 5.80 1.33
C ALA A 76 -9.79 5.53 0.93
N ILE A 77 -8.88 6.29 1.53
CA ILE A 77 -7.45 6.02 1.53
C ILE A 77 -7.09 5.48 2.91
N LEU A 78 -6.64 4.24 2.97
CA LEU A 78 -6.15 3.61 4.18
C LEU A 78 -4.70 4.03 4.40
N THR A 79 -4.37 4.48 5.62
CA THR A 79 -3.03 4.98 5.98
C THR A 79 -2.76 4.81 7.47
N ALA A 80 -1.55 5.14 7.93
CA ALA A 80 -1.24 5.22 9.34
C ALA A 80 -1.87 6.46 9.98
N HIS A 81 -2.23 6.40 11.26
CA HIS A 81 -2.83 7.52 11.97
C HIS A 81 -1.87 8.72 12.09
N HIS A 82 -0.58 8.46 12.38
CA HIS A 82 0.41 9.54 12.44
C HIS A 82 0.52 10.30 11.11
N VAL A 83 0.34 9.63 9.96
CA VAL A 83 0.27 10.31 8.65
C VAL A 83 -0.91 11.28 8.63
N LEU A 84 -2.10 10.88 9.11
CA LEU A 84 -3.25 11.78 9.20
C LEU A 84 -3.01 12.99 10.11
N THR A 85 -2.30 12.80 11.21
CA THR A 85 -1.98 13.90 12.15
C THR A 85 -0.95 14.86 11.57
N ASN A 86 -0.05 14.36 10.73
CA ASN A 86 0.96 15.16 10.03
C ASN A 86 0.39 15.98 8.85
N LEU A 87 -0.79 15.64 8.35
CA LEU A 87 -1.47 16.46 7.34
C LEU A 87 -2.14 17.68 8.01
N PRO A 88 -2.15 18.86 7.36
CA PRO A 88 -2.82 20.03 7.89
C PRO A 88 -4.34 19.81 8.02
N ASN A 89 -5.01 20.59 8.88
CA ASN A 89 -6.47 20.55 9.02
C ASN A 89 -7.21 21.49 8.05
N SER A 90 -6.48 22.40 7.42
CA SER A 90 -7.00 23.35 6.43
C SER A 90 -5.93 23.64 5.37
N GLY A 91 -6.33 24.29 4.29
CA GLY A 91 -5.46 24.54 3.15
C GLY A 91 -5.32 23.31 2.25
N HIS A 92 -4.24 23.20 1.51
CA HIS A 92 -4.09 22.17 0.49
C HIS A 92 -2.96 21.20 0.82
N ILE A 93 -3.19 19.95 0.43
CA ILE A 93 -2.13 18.94 0.31
C ILE A 93 -2.00 18.50 -1.15
N GLY A 94 -0.87 17.91 -1.51
CA GLY A 94 -0.72 17.20 -2.77
C GLY A 94 -0.97 15.71 -2.58
N LEU A 95 -1.82 15.14 -3.42
CA LEU A 95 -1.97 13.71 -3.55
C LEU A 95 -1.15 13.23 -4.75
N LEU A 96 -0.13 12.44 -4.49
CA LEU A 96 0.71 11.81 -5.51
C LEU A 96 0.06 10.51 -5.95
N THR A 97 -0.13 10.35 -7.25
CA THR A 97 -0.69 9.13 -7.83
C THR A 97 0.29 8.57 -8.85
N PRO A 98 1.11 7.57 -8.46
CA PRO A 98 2.01 6.92 -9.39
C PRO A 98 1.20 6.25 -10.51
N MET A 99 1.71 6.34 -11.73
CA MET A 99 1.05 5.80 -12.92
C MET A 99 1.71 4.50 -13.35
N ARG A 100 0.92 3.57 -13.86
CA ARG A 100 1.33 2.26 -14.34
C ARG A 100 2.41 2.33 -15.43
N PHE A 101 2.33 3.31 -16.30
CA PHE A 101 3.23 3.47 -17.44
C PHE A 101 4.05 4.76 -17.29
N GLY A 102 5.35 4.58 -17.07
CA GLY A 102 6.32 5.66 -17.07
C GLY A 102 6.66 6.22 -15.68
N SER A 103 7.71 7.03 -15.64
CA SER A 103 8.22 7.69 -14.43
C SER A 103 7.36 8.86 -13.94
N ARG A 104 6.21 9.09 -14.56
CA ARG A 104 5.36 10.26 -14.23
C ARG A 104 4.46 9.95 -13.06
N ILE A 105 4.53 10.80 -12.04
CA ILE A 105 3.59 10.83 -10.94
C ILE A 105 2.61 11.97 -11.18
N HIS A 106 1.33 11.66 -11.26
CA HIS A 106 0.29 12.67 -11.33
C HIS A 106 0.07 13.28 -9.96
N ARG A 107 -0.10 14.59 -9.89
CA ARG A 107 -0.28 15.35 -8.64
C ARG A 107 -1.63 16.02 -8.64
N LEU A 108 -2.39 15.83 -7.57
CA LEU A 108 -3.67 16.49 -7.35
C LEU A 108 -3.57 17.38 -6.12
N ALA A 109 -3.98 18.61 -6.21
CA ALA A 109 -4.21 19.47 -5.06
C ALA A 109 -5.56 19.11 -4.44
N ILE A 110 -5.56 18.78 -3.15
CA ILE A 110 -6.73 18.40 -2.36
C ILE A 110 -6.94 19.47 -1.28
N ASP A 111 -8.13 20.03 -1.22
CA ASP A 111 -8.50 20.98 -0.18
C ASP A 111 -8.94 20.25 1.10
N MET A 112 -8.17 20.44 2.15
CA MET A 112 -8.35 19.73 3.42
C MET A 112 -9.63 20.09 4.18
N GLN A 113 -10.28 21.21 3.86
CA GLN A 113 -11.56 21.56 4.47
C GLN A 113 -12.70 20.58 4.10
N TYR A 114 -12.58 19.88 2.97
CA TYR A 114 -13.54 18.87 2.49
C TYR A 114 -13.10 17.43 2.75
N VAL A 115 -12.00 17.24 3.44
CA VAL A 115 -11.44 15.93 3.75
C VAL A 115 -11.82 15.50 5.16
N ARG A 116 -12.26 14.25 5.29
CA ARG A 116 -12.50 13.65 6.61
C ARG A 116 -11.31 12.77 7.00
N LYS A 117 -10.63 13.11 8.09
CA LYS A 117 -9.62 12.29 8.75
C LYS A 117 -10.31 11.43 9.81
N ILE A 118 -10.24 10.12 9.69
CA ILE A 118 -10.95 9.18 10.56
C ILE A 118 -9.91 8.28 11.24
N PRO A 119 -9.58 8.53 12.52
CA PRO A 119 -8.69 7.66 13.27
C PRO A 119 -9.40 6.34 13.58
N ILE A 120 -8.73 5.21 13.33
CA ILE A 120 -9.15 3.87 13.75
C ILE A 120 -8.40 3.49 15.03
N ALA A 121 -7.10 3.74 15.05
CA ALA A 121 -6.24 3.56 16.21
C ALA A 121 -5.23 4.69 16.28
N LYS A 122 -5.16 5.37 17.42
CA LYS A 122 -4.31 6.54 17.63
C LYS A 122 -2.91 6.11 18.03
N GLY A 123 -2.04 5.97 17.06
CA GLY A 123 -0.61 5.74 17.24
C GLY A 123 0.23 6.95 16.87
N SER A 124 1.53 6.81 17.05
CA SER A 124 2.56 7.78 16.63
C SER A 124 3.63 7.08 15.81
N GLU A 125 4.46 7.83 15.11
CA GLU A 125 5.56 7.30 14.31
C GLU A 125 6.64 6.56 15.15
N ASP A 126 6.73 6.86 16.44
CA ASP A 126 7.64 6.22 17.39
C ASP A 126 7.03 4.98 18.07
N SER A 127 5.77 4.66 17.79
CA SER A 127 5.02 3.60 18.44
C SER A 127 4.96 2.34 17.57
N GLN A 128 5.17 1.18 18.19
CA GLN A 128 4.97 -0.12 17.54
C GLN A 128 3.50 -0.52 17.37
N GLY A 129 2.57 0.42 17.47
CA GLY A 129 1.15 0.28 17.19
C GLY A 129 0.23 0.43 18.41
N PRO A 130 -1.10 0.39 18.23
CA PRO A 130 -1.75 0.40 16.92
C PRO A 130 -1.76 1.82 16.32
N ASP A 131 -1.60 1.93 15.01
CA ASP A 131 -1.47 3.20 14.30
C ASP A 131 -2.16 3.10 12.92
N LEU A 132 -3.46 3.43 12.85
CA LEU A 132 -4.28 3.17 11.68
C LEU A 132 -5.37 4.22 11.51
N GLY A 133 -5.63 4.63 10.26
CA GLY A 133 -6.69 5.57 9.97
C GLY A 133 -7.12 5.60 8.50
N LEU A 134 -8.17 6.35 8.22
CA LEU A 134 -8.73 6.57 6.91
C LEU A 134 -8.76 8.05 6.56
N LEU A 135 -8.46 8.36 5.30
CA LEU A 135 -8.71 9.66 4.70
C LEU A 135 -9.84 9.52 3.67
N VAL A 136 -10.91 10.28 3.83
CA VAL A 136 -12.06 10.28 2.91
C VAL A 136 -12.09 11.60 2.18
N LEU A 137 -11.92 11.57 0.88
CA LEU A 137 -11.93 12.75 0.01
C LEU A 137 -13.38 13.11 -0.40
N ALA A 138 -13.58 14.34 -0.81
CA ALA A 138 -14.83 14.76 -1.44
C ALA A 138 -15.11 13.98 -2.75
N PRO A 139 -16.39 13.78 -3.13
CA PRO A 139 -16.74 13.09 -4.38
C PRO A 139 -16.06 13.68 -5.63
N ALA A 140 -15.92 15.00 -5.69
CA ALA A 140 -15.26 15.70 -6.79
C ALA A 140 -13.77 15.33 -6.90
N ASP A 141 -13.07 15.14 -5.77
CA ASP A 141 -11.67 14.76 -5.77
C ASP A 141 -11.46 13.30 -6.18
N TRP A 142 -12.39 12.40 -5.80
CA TRP A 142 -12.39 11.03 -6.31
C TRP A 142 -12.52 10.97 -7.84
N ALA A 143 -13.32 11.86 -8.43
CA ALA A 143 -13.50 11.93 -9.88
C ALA A 143 -12.26 12.46 -10.63
N ARG A 144 -11.37 13.18 -9.94
CA ARG A 144 -10.11 13.71 -10.51
C ARG A 144 -8.96 12.71 -10.49
N LEU A 145 -9.11 11.58 -9.81
CA LEU A 145 -8.08 10.54 -9.84
C LEU A 145 -7.87 10.02 -11.26
N PRO A 146 -6.62 9.73 -11.66
CA PRO A 146 -6.35 9.12 -12.96
C PRO A 146 -7.14 7.84 -13.16
N SER A 147 -7.58 7.58 -14.39
CA SER A 147 -8.43 6.43 -14.76
C SER A 147 -7.81 5.06 -14.46
N GLY A 148 -6.48 4.99 -14.31
CA GLY A 148 -5.78 3.76 -13.90
C GLY A 148 -5.85 3.48 -12.39
N LYS A 149 -6.32 4.43 -11.56
CA LYS A 149 -6.44 4.21 -10.13
C LYS A 149 -7.63 3.35 -9.79
N ILE A 150 -7.40 2.31 -8.99
CA ILE A 150 -8.43 1.37 -8.56
C ILE A 150 -8.45 1.25 -7.04
N PHE A 151 -9.61 0.83 -6.51
CA PHE A 151 -9.82 0.67 -5.09
C PHE A 151 -9.89 -0.81 -4.76
N TYR A 152 -9.06 -1.24 -3.80
CA TYR A 152 -9.11 -2.60 -3.30
C TYR A 152 -10.38 -2.80 -2.45
N ASN A 153 -11.27 -3.69 -2.87
CA ASN A 153 -12.51 -3.95 -2.15
C ASN A 153 -12.25 -4.89 -0.97
N VAL A 154 -12.27 -4.33 0.25
CA VAL A 154 -12.01 -5.08 1.49
C VAL A 154 -13.19 -5.95 1.90
N SER A 155 -14.44 -5.64 1.49
CA SER A 155 -15.61 -6.45 1.81
C SER A 155 -15.66 -7.75 0.99
N LYS A 156 -15.24 -7.70 -0.28
CA LYS A 156 -15.41 -8.82 -1.23
C LYS A 156 -14.79 -10.15 -0.79
N ARG A 157 -13.69 -10.10 0.02
CA ARG A 157 -12.96 -11.30 0.49
C ARG A 157 -12.88 -11.40 1.99
N ARG A 158 -13.66 -10.58 2.70
CA ARG A 158 -13.59 -10.42 4.14
C ARG A 158 -13.68 -11.75 4.88
N GLU A 159 -14.75 -12.51 4.67
CA GLU A 159 -14.99 -13.79 5.36
C GLU A 159 -13.87 -14.81 5.09
N LEU A 160 -13.43 -14.92 3.83
CA LEU A 160 -12.34 -15.82 3.48
C LEU A 160 -11.04 -15.45 4.20
N LEU A 161 -10.69 -14.16 4.18
CA LEU A 161 -9.38 -13.71 4.70
C LEU A 161 -9.33 -13.65 6.23
N LEU A 162 -10.48 -13.52 6.90
CA LEU A 162 -10.56 -13.61 8.36
C LEU A 162 -10.49 -15.06 8.86
N HIS A 163 -11.15 -16.00 8.17
CA HIS A 163 -11.30 -17.36 8.66
C HIS A 163 -10.35 -18.36 7.99
N GLN A 164 -9.99 -18.15 6.74
CA GLN A 164 -9.15 -19.05 5.96
C GLN A 164 -8.10 -18.27 5.14
N PRO A 165 -7.23 -17.48 5.79
CA PRO A 165 -6.19 -16.75 5.06
C PRO A 165 -5.25 -17.73 4.35
N PRO A 166 -4.78 -17.39 3.14
CA PRO A 166 -3.80 -18.22 2.46
C PRO A 166 -2.53 -18.33 3.29
N GLY A 167 -1.91 -19.52 3.21
CA GLY A 167 -0.66 -19.76 3.94
C GLY A 167 0.44 -18.76 3.56
N GLU A 168 1.18 -18.26 4.52
CA GLU A 168 2.22 -17.24 4.30
C GLU A 168 3.37 -17.70 3.40
N ASN A 169 3.58 -19.02 3.34
CA ASN A 169 4.62 -19.63 2.51
C ASN A 169 4.21 -19.81 1.04
N ARG A 170 3.18 -19.09 0.59
CA ARG A 170 2.69 -19.22 -0.79
C ARG A 170 2.91 -17.91 -1.53
N GLY A 171 3.67 -17.98 -2.63
CA GLY A 171 3.88 -16.82 -3.49
C GLY A 171 4.93 -15.83 -2.99
N ALA A 172 4.67 -14.54 -3.16
CA ALA A 172 5.58 -13.46 -2.83
C ALA A 172 4.90 -12.37 -2.00
N TRP A 173 5.70 -11.65 -1.22
CA TRP A 173 5.25 -10.52 -0.42
C TRP A 173 5.87 -9.23 -0.94
N VAL A 174 5.06 -8.21 -1.11
CA VAL A 174 5.48 -6.92 -1.66
C VAL A 174 4.95 -5.79 -0.79
N LEU A 175 5.85 -4.93 -0.32
CA LEU A 175 5.48 -3.67 0.32
C LEU A 175 5.54 -2.55 -0.72
N CYS A 176 4.44 -1.82 -0.89
CA CYS A 176 4.31 -0.70 -1.82
C CYS A 176 4.06 0.60 -1.07
N GLY A 177 4.81 1.65 -1.39
CA GLY A 177 4.64 2.97 -0.80
C GLY A 177 5.58 4.00 -1.43
N MET A 178 5.56 5.21 -0.93
CA MET A 178 6.51 6.27 -1.25
C MET A 178 7.59 6.34 -0.18
N VAL A 179 8.82 6.68 -0.56
CA VAL A 179 9.92 6.86 0.39
C VAL A 179 10.55 8.24 0.21
N GLY A 180 10.77 8.91 1.34
CA GLY A 180 11.37 10.25 1.35
C GLY A 180 12.80 10.28 0.84
N GLU A 181 13.58 9.23 1.14
CA GLU A 181 14.97 9.08 0.67
C GLU A 181 15.10 9.09 -0.87
N ARG A 182 14.04 8.69 -1.59
CA ARG A 182 14.01 8.74 -3.06
C ARG A 182 13.32 10.00 -3.60
N THR A 183 13.23 11.04 -2.79
CA THR A 183 12.82 12.36 -3.22
C THR A 183 14.06 13.07 -3.78
N ALA A 184 13.98 13.52 -5.02
CA ALA A 184 15.04 14.26 -5.69
C ALA A 184 14.51 15.58 -6.25
N ASP A 185 15.37 16.53 -6.44
CA ASP A 185 15.04 17.75 -7.18
C ASP A 185 14.59 17.40 -8.61
N LEU A 186 13.73 18.25 -9.16
CA LEU A 186 13.33 18.09 -10.57
C LEU A 186 14.56 18.16 -11.48
N SER A 187 14.52 17.35 -12.55
CA SER A 187 15.51 17.46 -13.62
C SER A 187 15.52 18.88 -14.23
N GLU A 188 16.61 19.28 -14.85
CA GLU A 188 16.71 20.58 -15.53
C GLU A 188 15.65 20.75 -16.64
N GLU A 189 15.21 19.67 -17.25
CA GLU A 189 14.14 19.67 -18.24
C GLU A 189 12.77 19.92 -17.59
N ASP A 190 12.50 19.31 -16.43
CA ASP A 190 11.26 19.52 -15.68
C ASP A 190 11.23 20.90 -15.01
N LYS A 191 12.38 21.46 -14.58
CA LYS A 191 12.49 22.83 -14.07
C LYS A 191 12.11 23.90 -15.11
N LYS A 192 12.29 23.62 -16.41
CA LYS A 192 11.80 24.50 -17.47
C LYS A 192 10.28 24.62 -17.52
N ARG A 193 9.57 23.59 -17.03
CA ARG A 193 8.10 23.55 -16.98
C ARG A 193 7.53 23.96 -15.62
N TYR A 194 8.29 23.73 -14.54
CA TYR A 194 7.87 23.97 -13.16
C TYR A 194 9.00 24.70 -12.44
N ALA A 195 8.75 25.94 -12.05
CA ALA A 195 9.77 26.82 -11.46
C ALA A 195 10.45 26.24 -10.18
N LYS A 196 9.73 25.41 -9.41
CA LYS A 196 10.24 24.66 -8.24
C LYS A 196 9.50 23.33 -8.12
N GLY A 197 10.15 22.31 -7.58
CA GLY A 197 9.48 21.05 -7.23
C GLY A 197 10.45 19.92 -6.97
N LYS A 198 9.94 18.86 -6.35
CA LYS A 198 10.67 17.61 -6.09
C LYS A 198 10.06 16.47 -6.88
N SER A 199 10.89 15.55 -7.33
CA SER A 199 10.46 14.26 -7.88
C SER A 199 10.34 13.26 -6.73
N PHE A 200 9.24 12.52 -6.70
CA PHE A 200 8.97 11.49 -5.69
C PHE A 200 8.93 10.13 -6.36
N GLN A 201 9.49 9.11 -5.73
CA GLN A 201 9.46 7.76 -6.25
C GLN A 201 8.65 6.83 -5.32
N GLY A 202 7.76 6.06 -5.94
CA GLY A 202 7.17 4.90 -5.29
C GLY A 202 8.15 3.74 -5.23
N ILE A 203 8.04 2.93 -4.21
CA ILE A 203 8.78 1.67 -4.10
C ILE A 203 7.83 0.48 -4.04
N CYS A 204 8.28 -0.63 -4.61
CA CYS A 204 7.74 -1.95 -4.36
C CYS A 204 8.92 -2.86 -4.01
N ILE A 205 8.97 -3.35 -2.79
CA ILE A 205 10.04 -4.24 -2.33
C ILE A 205 9.49 -5.63 -2.02
N ASN A 206 10.25 -6.66 -2.39
CA ASN A 206 9.98 -8.01 -1.94
C ASN A 206 10.44 -8.14 -0.49
N ALA A 207 9.51 -8.48 0.43
CA ALA A 207 9.79 -8.60 1.84
C ALA A 207 8.94 -9.73 2.43
N ALA A 208 9.57 -10.76 2.98
CA ALA A 208 8.86 -11.85 3.63
C ALA A 208 8.50 -11.49 5.08
N PRO A 209 7.30 -11.85 5.56
CA PRO A 209 6.96 -11.72 6.97
C PRO A 209 7.93 -12.53 7.84
N SER A 210 8.46 -11.90 8.89
CA SER A 210 9.38 -12.52 9.86
C SER A 210 8.73 -12.76 11.22
N GLY A 211 7.57 -12.19 11.48
CA GLY A 211 6.85 -12.34 12.73
C GLY A 211 5.40 -11.92 12.65
N ARG A 212 4.63 -12.37 13.64
CA ARG A 212 3.24 -11.99 13.88
C ARG A 212 3.04 -11.63 15.33
N ARG A 213 2.25 -10.61 15.58
CA ARG A 213 1.82 -10.21 16.91
C ARG A 213 0.33 -9.86 16.87
N GLN A 214 -0.38 -10.11 17.94
CA GLN A 214 -1.76 -9.68 18.12
C GLN A 214 -1.86 -8.89 19.42
N ASP A 215 -2.57 -7.78 19.36
CA ASP A 215 -2.90 -6.97 20.53
C ASP A 215 -4.37 -6.56 20.44
N ARG A 216 -5.21 -7.13 21.33
CA ARG A 216 -6.66 -6.92 21.36
C ARG A 216 -7.32 -7.23 20.00
N GLU A 217 -7.83 -6.19 19.34
CA GLU A 217 -8.54 -6.25 18.06
C GLU A 217 -7.66 -6.04 16.83
N PHE A 218 -6.37 -5.70 17.06
CA PHE A 218 -5.39 -5.48 16.01
C PHE A 218 -4.44 -6.66 15.90
N ASP A 219 -3.98 -6.92 14.70
CA ASP A 219 -2.91 -7.85 14.41
C ASP A 219 -1.81 -7.16 13.61
N TYR A 220 -0.60 -7.67 13.74
CA TYR A 220 0.58 -7.08 13.15
C TYR A 220 1.41 -8.13 12.43
N ARG A 221 2.14 -7.67 11.42
CA ARG A 221 3.14 -8.43 10.69
C ARG A 221 4.44 -7.65 10.67
N SER A 222 5.50 -8.30 11.11
CA SER A 222 6.86 -7.76 11.04
C SER A 222 7.51 -8.23 9.75
N LEU A 223 8.07 -7.31 8.98
CA LEU A 223 8.88 -7.60 7.79
C LEU A 223 10.33 -7.33 8.12
N GLN A 224 11.22 -8.24 7.76
CA GLN A 224 12.64 -8.05 7.93
C GLN A 224 13.30 -7.73 6.59
N VAL A 225 13.99 -6.60 6.54
CA VAL A 225 14.79 -6.17 5.40
C VAL A 225 16.26 -6.35 5.75
N GLU A 226 16.98 -7.08 4.92
CA GLU A 226 18.41 -7.31 5.10
C GLU A 226 19.22 -6.45 4.12
N TYR A 227 20.14 -5.65 4.69
CA TYR A 227 21.06 -4.78 3.95
C TYR A 227 22.36 -5.54 3.66
N ASN A 228 22.32 -6.40 2.68
CA ASN A 228 23.49 -7.11 2.18
C ASN A 228 24.07 -6.45 0.91
N ALA A 229 25.17 -6.96 0.40
CA ALA A 229 25.85 -6.40 -0.79
C ALA A 229 24.97 -6.36 -2.06
N THR A 230 23.86 -7.10 -2.10
CA THR A 230 22.93 -7.13 -3.24
C THR A 230 21.66 -6.32 -2.99
N TYR A 231 21.59 -5.58 -1.87
CA TYR A 231 20.43 -4.77 -1.55
C TYR A 231 20.45 -3.46 -2.32
N GLU A 232 19.42 -3.22 -3.13
CA GLU A 232 19.24 -2.02 -3.96
C GLU A 232 18.07 -1.15 -3.49
N GLY A 233 17.48 -1.49 -2.34
CA GLY A 233 16.35 -0.77 -1.75
C GLY A 233 16.79 0.49 -0.97
N PRO A 234 15.83 1.22 -0.38
CA PRO A 234 16.14 2.38 0.44
C PRO A 234 16.74 1.98 1.78
N GLU A 235 17.60 2.81 2.34
CA GLU A 235 18.08 2.65 3.72
C GLU A 235 17.03 3.05 4.75
N SER A 236 16.18 4.03 4.42
CA SER A 236 15.05 4.46 5.25
C SER A 236 13.73 4.25 4.51
N PHE A 237 12.74 3.73 5.23
CA PHE A 237 11.36 3.60 4.78
C PHE A 237 10.48 4.76 5.25
N GLY A 238 11.08 5.87 5.69
CA GLY A 238 10.36 7.11 6.00
C GLY A 238 9.50 7.56 4.83
N GLY A 239 8.21 7.81 5.10
CA GLY A 239 7.21 8.08 4.08
C GLY A 239 6.46 6.85 3.55
N CYS A 240 6.91 5.63 3.85
CA CYS A 240 6.20 4.40 3.47
C CYS A 240 4.99 4.09 4.37
N SER A 241 4.85 4.78 5.50
CA SER A 241 3.71 4.65 6.42
C SER A 241 2.39 4.87 5.69
N GLY A 242 1.46 3.93 5.81
CA GLY A 242 0.22 3.86 5.03
C GLY A 242 0.33 3.07 3.73
N GLY A 243 1.55 2.70 3.31
CA GLY A 243 1.79 1.84 2.17
C GLY A 243 1.29 0.41 2.38
N GLY A 244 0.74 -0.19 1.33
CA GLY A 244 0.14 -1.52 1.39
C GLY A 244 1.18 -2.65 1.38
N LEU A 245 1.02 -3.60 2.29
CA LEU A 245 1.69 -4.90 2.24
C LEU A 245 0.80 -5.88 1.46
N TRP A 246 1.32 -6.41 0.38
CA TRP A 246 0.59 -7.28 -0.53
C TRP A 246 1.14 -8.70 -0.51
N HIS A 247 0.24 -9.67 -0.44
CA HIS A 247 0.55 -11.08 -0.64
C HIS A 247 0.11 -11.47 -2.05
N LEU A 248 1.07 -11.76 -2.91
CA LEU A 248 0.88 -12.19 -4.29
C LEU A 248 0.85 -13.71 -4.33
N LEU A 249 -0.33 -14.29 -4.55
CA LEU A 249 -0.43 -15.72 -4.76
C LEU A 249 0.03 -16.05 -6.18
N VAL A 250 1.01 -16.91 -6.29
CA VAL A 250 1.61 -17.32 -7.56
C VAL A 250 1.18 -18.74 -7.87
N GLY A 251 0.85 -18.98 -9.13
CA GLY A 251 0.59 -20.29 -9.70
C GLY A 251 1.58 -20.64 -10.78
N GLU A 252 1.59 -21.90 -11.17
CA GLU A 252 2.37 -22.43 -12.26
C GLU A 252 1.42 -22.77 -13.42
N LYS A 253 1.75 -22.26 -14.60
CA LYS A 253 1.04 -22.59 -15.83
C LYS A 253 1.41 -23.97 -16.34
N PRO A 254 0.65 -24.54 -17.31
CA PRO A 254 0.96 -25.84 -17.89
C PRO A 254 2.35 -25.94 -18.56
N ASP A 255 2.88 -24.82 -19.02
CA ASP A 255 4.21 -24.71 -19.62
C ASP A 255 5.35 -24.55 -18.60
N GLY A 256 5.04 -24.60 -17.29
CA GLY A 256 5.99 -24.40 -16.20
C GLY A 256 6.30 -22.95 -15.88
N SER A 257 5.78 -21.98 -16.64
CA SER A 257 5.95 -20.57 -16.33
C SER A 257 5.08 -20.15 -15.13
N LEU A 258 5.53 -19.12 -14.40
CA LEU A 258 4.81 -18.60 -13.24
C LEU A 258 3.84 -17.50 -13.65
N GLU A 259 2.70 -17.42 -12.93
CA GLU A 259 1.75 -16.33 -13.06
C GLU A 259 1.23 -15.86 -11.71
N ILE A 260 0.86 -14.58 -11.60
CA ILE A 260 0.18 -14.05 -10.42
C ILE A 260 -1.32 -14.38 -10.54
N LEU A 261 -1.79 -15.24 -9.64
CA LEU A 261 -3.20 -15.62 -9.57
C LEU A 261 -4.06 -14.52 -8.96
N THR A 262 -3.53 -13.85 -7.94
CA THR A 262 -4.23 -12.78 -7.24
C THR A 262 -3.29 -12.01 -6.31
N SER A 263 -3.63 -10.73 -6.08
CA SER A 263 -2.98 -9.86 -5.11
C SER A 263 -3.93 -9.62 -3.93
N ILE A 264 -3.46 -9.82 -2.71
CA ILE A 264 -4.23 -9.68 -1.48
C ILE A 264 -3.58 -8.59 -0.63
N LEU A 265 -4.34 -7.54 -0.30
CA LEU A 265 -3.90 -6.54 0.68
C LEU A 265 -3.84 -7.22 2.06
N SER A 266 -2.64 -7.50 2.54
CA SER A 266 -2.40 -8.29 3.74
C SER A 266 -1.81 -7.47 4.89
N GLY A 267 -1.57 -6.19 4.65
CA GLY A 267 -1.06 -5.29 5.68
C GLY A 267 -1.01 -3.84 5.24
N VAL A 268 -0.73 -2.97 6.21
CA VAL A 268 -0.45 -1.54 6.00
C VAL A 268 0.72 -1.15 6.89
N ALA A 269 1.79 -0.64 6.31
CA ALA A 269 2.99 -0.25 7.04
C ALA A 269 2.73 0.98 7.93
N PHE A 270 3.32 1.01 9.13
CA PHE A 270 3.18 2.15 10.02
C PHE A 270 4.44 2.48 10.84
N TYR A 271 5.36 1.55 11.00
CA TYR A 271 6.55 1.76 11.81
C TYR A 271 7.78 1.08 11.19
N GLN A 272 8.96 1.65 11.40
CA GLN A 272 10.23 1.02 11.10
C GLN A 272 11.15 1.08 12.33
N SER A 273 11.84 -0.02 12.63
CA SER A 273 12.86 -0.02 13.69
C SER A 273 14.11 0.75 13.29
N ALA A 274 14.94 1.08 14.28
CA ALA A 274 16.34 1.37 14.00
C ALA A 274 17.02 0.16 13.33
N LYS A 275 18.12 0.41 12.61
CA LYS A 275 18.92 -0.66 12.00
C LYS A 275 19.69 -1.40 13.09
N ASP A 276 19.54 -2.72 13.14
CA ASP A 276 20.30 -3.62 13.99
C ASP A 276 21.23 -4.47 13.12
N GLY A 277 22.52 -4.16 13.14
CA GLY A 277 23.50 -4.75 12.25
C GLY A 277 23.14 -4.53 10.77
N ILE A 278 22.84 -5.60 10.06
CA ILE A 278 22.41 -5.57 8.65
C ILE A 278 20.88 -5.64 8.48
N ARG A 279 20.11 -5.55 9.57
CA ARG A 279 18.67 -5.79 9.55
C ARG A 279 17.87 -4.58 10.00
N LYS A 280 16.73 -4.39 9.39
CA LYS A 280 15.71 -3.43 9.80
C LYS A 280 14.34 -4.10 9.75
N THR A 281 13.50 -3.83 10.75
CA THR A 281 12.13 -4.34 10.80
C THR A 281 11.14 -3.26 10.39
N ILE A 282 10.18 -3.62 9.57
CA ILE A 282 9.02 -2.78 9.23
C ILE A 282 7.80 -3.46 9.84
N GLU A 283 7.04 -2.74 10.65
CA GLU A 283 5.79 -3.22 11.23
C GLU A 283 4.60 -2.78 10.36
N CYS A 284 3.73 -3.74 10.08
CA CYS A 284 2.50 -3.52 9.34
C CYS A 284 1.30 -4.00 10.16
N HIS A 285 0.18 -3.30 10.09
CA HIS A 285 -1.10 -3.88 10.47
C HIS A 285 -1.39 -5.10 9.60
N GLY A 286 -2.02 -6.13 10.18
CA GLY A 286 -2.31 -7.38 9.48
C GLY A 286 -3.75 -7.48 8.94
N PRO A 287 -4.12 -8.66 8.41
CA PRO A 287 -5.43 -8.89 7.81
C PRO A 287 -6.61 -8.67 8.75
N ARG A 288 -6.49 -9.03 10.04
CA ARG A 288 -7.57 -8.82 11.02
C ARG A 288 -7.86 -7.34 11.23
N SER A 289 -6.82 -6.51 11.29
CA SER A 289 -6.95 -5.05 11.36
C SER A 289 -7.68 -4.50 10.12
N ILE A 290 -7.37 -5.02 8.93
CA ILE A 290 -7.94 -4.56 7.66
C ILE A 290 -9.36 -5.11 7.47
N TYR A 291 -9.53 -6.43 7.47
CA TYR A 291 -10.80 -7.08 7.13
C TYR A 291 -11.80 -7.12 8.30
N GLY A 292 -11.32 -6.93 9.53
CA GLY A 292 -12.16 -6.66 10.68
C GLY A 292 -12.46 -5.17 10.82
N ARG A 293 -11.53 -4.41 11.41
CA ARG A 293 -11.76 -3.02 11.85
C ARG A 293 -11.99 -2.02 10.71
N VAL A 294 -11.15 -2.05 9.66
CA VAL A 294 -11.30 -1.13 8.53
C VAL A 294 -12.57 -1.43 7.75
N ALA A 295 -12.86 -2.70 7.47
CA ALA A 295 -14.06 -3.08 6.75
C ALA A 295 -15.35 -2.70 7.52
N ASP A 296 -15.42 -3.00 8.83
CA ASP A 296 -16.56 -2.61 9.69
C ASP A 296 -16.81 -1.10 9.65
N LEU A 297 -15.74 -0.32 9.74
CA LEU A 297 -15.85 1.14 9.73
C LEU A 297 -16.34 1.66 8.37
N LEU A 298 -15.78 1.17 7.26
CA LEU A 298 -16.20 1.57 5.91
C LEU A 298 -17.68 1.23 5.65
N GLU A 299 -18.13 0.05 6.08
CA GLU A 299 -19.53 -0.36 5.98
C GLU A 299 -20.46 0.53 6.84
N SER A 300 -20.01 0.90 8.05
CA SER A 300 -20.74 1.83 8.93
C SER A 300 -20.85 3.23 8.31
N LEU A 301 -19.75 3.77 7.78
CA LEU A 301 -19.73 5.08 7.14
C LEU A 301 -20.63 5.16 5.91
N ARG A 302 -20.73 4.07 5.13
CA ARG A 302 -21.65 3.97 4.00
C ARG A 302 -23.12 4.08 4.44
N LYS A 303 -23.49 3.46 5.58
CA LYS A 303 -24.86 3.48 6.08
C LYS A 303 -25.26 4.84 6.66
N SER A 304 -24.29 5.68 7.02
CA SER A 304 -24.49 6.97 7.69
C SER A 304 -24.46 8.16 6.71
N GLY A 305 -24.08 7.99 5.48
CA GLY A 305 -23.97 9.02 4.43
C GLY A 305 -24.96 8.79 3.31
#